data_cabaa05abb35c1f985c3b98a09556b2d
#
_entry.id   cabaa05abb35c1f985c3b98a09556b2d
#
_cell.length_a   1.000
_cell.length_b   1.000
_cell.length_c   1.000
_cell.angle_alpha   90.00
_cell.angle_beta   90.00
_cell.angle_gamma   90.00
#
_symmetry.space_group_name_H-M   'P 1'
#
loop_
_entity.id
_entity.type
_entity.pdbx_description
1 polymer ?
#
loop_
_entity_poly.entity_id
_entity_poly.type
_entity_poly.pdbx_seq_one_letter_code
_entity_poly.pdbx_strand_id
1 'polypeptide(L)'
;RPARRINGFWRPGLGPGGTLMRAVIQRATSGEVRVDGEVVGRLALPADSAGSAGDEAGAGGAAAQVSSRGVGTPGDVDATIGEPTSTWEGSIGARQGLVVLLGVQRGDGPTQVATVARKIAELRILDDERSALDAGAPILVISQFTLYGDTRKGRRPSWAHAAPGDEAEPLVDAVVADLRGRGLHVETGQFGAMMEVSLVNDGPFTVLVEA
;
A
#
# COMPACT_ATOMS: atom_id res chain seq x y z
N ARG A 1 17.36 -1.93 -38.10
CA ARG A 1 16.65 -0.71 -38.55
C ARG A 1 16.65 0.26 -37.38
N PRO A 2 17.02 1.55 -37.55
CA PRO A 2 17.09 2.50 -36.44
C PRO A 2 15.69 2.85 -35.93
N ALA A 3 15.60 3.04 -34.61
CA ALA A 3 14.38 3.43 -33.91
C ALA A 3 13.86 4.79 -34.44
N ARG A 4 12.57 4.84 -34.78
CA ARG A 4 11.91 6.09 -35.16
C ARG A 4 11.54 6.92 -33.92
N ARG A 5 11.93 8.19 -33.90
CA ARG A 5 11.44 9.20 -32.95
C ARG A 5 9.97 9.50 -33.27
N ILE A 6 9.11 9.37 -32.24
CA ILE A 6 7.77 9.95 -32.26
C ILE A 6 7.66 10.80 -31.00
N ASN A 7 7.40 12.09 -31.16
CA ASN A 7 7.10 13.09 -30.11
C ASN A 7 8.14 13.24 -28.98
N GLY A 8 9.44 13.35 -29.32
CA GLY A 8 10.44 13.88 -28.35
C GLY A 8 10.75 13.01 -27.13
N PHE A 9 9.99 11.97 -26.85
CA PHE A 9 10.26 11.03 -25.75
C PHE A 9 11.10 9.86 -26.24
N TRP A 10 12.24 9.68 -25.60
CA TRP A 10 13.09 8.51 -25.79
C TRP A 10 12.42 7.32 -25.10
N ARG A 11 11.84 6.40 -25.86
CA ARG A 11 11.53 5.06 -25.34
C ARG A 11 12.77 4.21 -25.54
N PRO A 12 13.45 3.72 -24.47
CA PRO A 12 14.43 2.65 -24.63
C PRO A 12 13.72 1.52 -25.35
N GLY A 13 14.33 1.01 -26.42
CA GLY A 13 13.76 -0.02 -27.26
C GLY A 13 13.41 -1.25 -26.43
N LEU A 14 12.13 -1.44 -26.16
CA LEU A 14 11.62 -2.74 -25.75
C LEU A 14 11.79 -3.65 -26.96
N GLY A 15 12.73 -4.59 -26.86
CA GLY A 15 12.77 -5.73 -27.77
C GLY A 15 11.42 -6.44 -27.73
N PRO A 16 11.06 -7.23 -28.75
CA PRO A 16 9.84 -8.01 -28.75
C PRO A 16 9.90 -9.00 -27.58
N GLY A 17 9.16 -8.71 -26.50
CA GLY A 17 9.11 -9.53 -25.27
C GLY A 17 9.60 -8.84 -24.00
N GLY A 18 9.78 -7.51 -23.98
CA GLY A 18 10.12 -6.79 -22.73
C GLY A 18 9.01 -6.96 -21.68
N THR A 19 9.39 -7.58 -20.55
CA THR A 19 8.53 -7.69 -19.35
C THR A 19 8.47 -6.34 -18.68
N LEU A 20 7.29 -5.94 -18.23
CA LEU A 20 7.05 -4.65 -17.60
C LEU A 20 6.18 -4.84 -16.36
N MET A 21 6.83 -4.96 -15.21
CA MET A 21 6.14 -4.81 -13.93
C MET A 21 5.50 -3.42 -13.86
N ARG A 22 4.26 -3.33 -13.41
CA ARG A 22 3.49 -2.08 -13.36
C ARG A 22 3.11 -1.72 -11.95
N ALA A 23 3.27 -0.44 -11.61
CA ALA A 23 2.74 0.10 -10.38
C ALA A 23 1.96 1.38 -10.67
N VAL A 24 0.74 1.49 -10.16
CA VAL A 24 0.02 2.75 -10.05
C VAL A 24 0.26 3.26 -8.63
N ILE A 25 0.91 4.39 -8.53
CA ILE A 25 1.27 5.02 -7.27
C ILE A 25 0.40 6.25 -7.07
N GLN A 26 -0.31 6.31 -5.96
CA GLN A 26 -1.14 7.44 -5.58
C GLN A 26 -0.65 8.03 -4.26
N ARG A 27 -0.41 9.35 -4.24
CA ARG A 27 -0.22 10.08 -3.00
C ARG A 27 -1.55 10.12 -2.26
N ALA A 28 -1.56 9.75 -1.00
CA ALA A 28 -2.79 9.63 -0.24
C ALA A 28 -2.64 10.14 1.20
N THR A 29 -3.74 10.68 1.73
CA THR A 29 -3.90 11.07 3.14
C THR A 29 -4.62 10.01 3.96
N SER A 30 -5.15 8.97 3.33
CA SER A 30 -5.63 7.76 3.99
C SER A 30 -5.70 6.61 2.99
N GLY A 31 -5.63 5.39 3.48
CA GLY A 31 -5.80 4.19 2.68
C GLY A 31 -6.07 2.97 3.55
N GLU A 32 -6.97 2.10 3.12
CA GLU A 32 -7.35 0.90 3.85
C GLU A 32 -7.76 -0.20 2.89
N VAL A 33 -7.41 -1.43 3.22
CA VAL A 33 -7.83 -2.64 2.51
C VAL A 33 -8.64 -3.51 3.44
N ARG A 34 -9.82 -3.94 2.99
CA ARG A 34 -10.67 -4.91 3.69
C ARG A 34 -10.85 -6.17 2.87
N VAL A 35 -10.95 -7.29 3.59
CA VAL A 35 -11.36 -8.60 3.07
C VAL A 35 -12.44 -9.12 3.99
N ASP A 36 -13.60 -9.49 3.43
CA ASP A 36 -14.76 -9.97 4.20
C ASP A 36 -15.16 -9.05 5.37
N GLY A 37 -14.98 -7.72 5.20
CA GLY A 37 -15.26 -6.71 6.21
C GLY A 37 -14.15 -6.46 7.23
N GLU A 38 -13.14 -7.31 7.30
CA GLU A 38 -11.99 -7.16 8.19
C GLU A 38 -10.88 -6.32 7.54
N VAL A 39 -10.26 -5.41 8.32
CA VAL A 39 -9.12 -4.62 7.85
C VAL A 39 -7.87 -5.49 7.84
N VAL A 40 -7.29 -5.68 6.65
CA VAL A 40 -6.08 -6.49 6.47
C VAL A 40 -4.83 -5.64 6.23
N GLY A 41 -4.99 -4.37 5.89
CA GLY A 41 -3.88 -3.42 5.72
C GLY A 41 -4.37 -1.99 5.74
N ARG A 42 -3.54 -1.08 6.25
CA ARG A 42 -3.86 0.35 6.35
C ARG A 42 -2.63 1.19 6.05
N LEU A 43 -2.83 2.33 5.42
CA LEU A 43 -1.78 3.33 5.30
C LEU A 43 -1.54 3.94 6.70
N ALA A 44 -0.42 3.57 7.33
CA ALA A 44 -0.11 3.91 8.71
C ALA A 44 0.40 5.37 8.83
N LEU A 45 -0.50 6.33 8.61
CA LEU A 45 -0.21 7.74 8.87
C LEU A 45 -0.30 8.02 10.37
N PRO A 46 0.52 8.95 10.91
CA PRO A 46 0.35 9.41 12.26
C PRO A 46 -1.10 9.87 12.42
N ALA A 47 -1.78 9.42 13.48
CA ALA A 47 -3.10 9.91 13.78
C ALA A 47 -3.01 11.44 13.88
N ASP A 48 -3.80 12.15 13.09
CA ASP A 48 -4.04 13.55 13.37
C ASP A 48 -4.46 13.59 14.84
N SER A 49 -3.73 14.36 15.65
CA SER A 49 -4.24 14.86 16.90
C SER A 49 -5.44 15.74 16.48
N ALA A 50 -6.54 15.08 16.18
CA ALA A 50 -7.79 15.70 15.84
C ALA A 50 -8.10 16.61 17.02
N GLY A 51 -7.98 17.89 16.74
CA GLY A 51 -8.44 18.90 17.66
C GLY A 51 -9.84 18.52 18.09
N SER A 52 -10.01 18.24 19.36
CA SER A 52 -11.28 18.26 20.04
C SER A 52 -11.82 19.68 19.93
N ALA A 53 -12.44 20.00 18.81
CA ALA A 53 -13.33 21.13 18.71
C ALA A 53 -14.61 20.70 19.41
N GLY A 54 -14.83 21.27 20.59
CA GLY A 54 -15.93 20.98 21.44
C GLY A 54 -17.29 21.20 20.78
N ASP A 55 -18.20 20.33 21.08
CA ASP A 55 -19.61 20.64 21.20
C ASP A 55 -20.00 20.37 22.66
N GLU A 56 -19.81 21.38 23.45
CA GLU A 56 -20.47 21.52 24.75
C GLU A 56 -21.92 21.91 24.49
N ALA A 57 -22.83 20.96 24.53
CA ALA A 57 -24.23 21.29 24.80
C ALA A 57 -24.77 20.30 25.84
N GLY A 58 -24.99 20.84 27.02
CA GLY A 58 -25.26 20.16 28.26
C GLY A 58 -26.60 19.42 28.36
N ALA A 59 -26.63 18.59 29.34
CA ALA A 59 -27.68 18.47 30.40
C ALA A 59 -27.43 17.15 31.17
N GLY A 60 -27.08 17.24 32.36
CA GLY A 60 -27.63 16.93 33.64
C GLY A 60 -28.23 15.53 33.83
N GLY A 61 -27.71 14.77 34.81
CA GLY A 61 -28.38 13.60 35.32
C GLY A 61 -27.48 12.75 36.23
N ALA A 62 -27.67 12.87 37.53
CA ALA A 62 -26.88 12.26 38.60
C ALA A 62 -27.21 10.77 38.86
N ALA A 63 -26.25 10.13 39.57
CA ALA A 63 -26.37 9.03 40.52
C ALA A 63 -26.53 7.60 39.93
N ALA A 64 -25.68 6.64 40.22
CA ALA A 64 -25.57 5.92 41.48
C ALA A 64 -24.47 4.86 41.43
N GLN A 65 -23.70 4.77 42.48
CA GLN A 65 -22.75 3.69 42.80
C GLN A 65 -23.51 2.42 43.15
N VAL A 66 -23.05 1.24 42.69
CA VAL A 66 -23.20 0.00 43.43
C VAL A 66 -21.92 -0.84 43.27
N SER A 67 -21.31 -1.06 44.43
CA SER A 67 -20.22 -1.98 44.70
C SER A 67 -20.77 -3.41 44.88
N SER A 68 -20.13 -4.44 44.31
CA SER A 68 -20.15 -5.77 44.91
C SER A 68 -18.88 -6.58 44.52
N ARG A 69 -18.26 -7.08 45.60
CA ARG A 69 -17.10 -7.98 45.65
C ARG A 69 -17.53 -9.42 45.33
N GLY A 70 -16.57 -10.25 44.90
CA GLY A 70 -16.64 -11.74 44.93
C GLY A 70 -15.58 -12.34 44.00
N VAL A 71 -14.46 -12.66 44.46
CA VAL A 71 -13.76 -13.89 44.91
C VAL A 71 -13.86 -15.10 43.93
N GLY A 72 -12.70 -15.62 43.47
CA GLY A 72 -12.50 -16.98 42.98
C GLY A 72 -11.41 -17.16 41.94
N THR A 73 -10.20 -17.55 42.33
CA THR A 73 -9.07 -18.13 41.57
C THR A 73 -9.21 -19.66 41.46
N PRO A 74 -8.35 -20.44 40.78
CA PRO A 74 -7.32 -20.16 39.76
C PRO A 74 -7.38 -21.17 38.58
N GLY A 75 -6.58 -20.90 37.52
CA GLY A 75 -6.30 -21.89 36.47
C GLY A 75 -5.34 -21.31 35.42
N ASP A 76 -4.04 -21.54 35.64
CA ASP A 76 -2.95 -21.25 34.70
C ASP A 76 -3.17 -21.96 33.37
N VAL A 77 -3.17 -21.18 32.28
CA VAL A 77 -2.62 -21.58 30.99
C VAL A 77 -1.97 -20.36 30.36
N ASP A 78 -0.66 -20.36 30.49
CA ASP A 78 0.25 -19.49 29.73
C ASP A 78 0.11 -19.78 28.24
N ALA A 79 -0.49 -18.84 27.51
CA ALA A 79 -0.41 -18.75 26.07
C ALA A 79 -0.07 -17.30 25.72
N THR A 80 1.19 -16.97 25.94
CA THR A 80 1.79 -15.73 25.46
C THR A 80 1.86 -15.79 23.95
N ILE A 81 0.75 -15.50 23.27
CA ILE A 81 0.80 -15.08 21.87
C ILE A 81 1.25 -13.64 21.96
N GLY A 82 2.55 -13.44 21.68
CA GLY A 82 3.15 -12.13 21.59
C GLY A 82 2.39 -11.29 20.57
N GLU A 83 1.69 -10.28 21.06
CA GLU A 83 1.20 -9.20 20.19
C GLU A 83 2.40 -8.62 19.45
N PRO A 84 2.30 -8.38 18.13
CA PRO A 84 3.36 -7.67 17.42
C PRO A 84 3.34 -6.22 17.93
N THR A 85 4.14 -5.94 18.94
CA THR A 85 4.45 -4.57 19.36
C THR A 85 5.41 -3.95 18.36
N SER A 86 4.93 -3.69 17.16
CA SER A 86 5.56 -2.75 16.26
C SER A 86 5.02 -1.36 16.62
N THR A 87 5.54 -0.75 17.65
CA THR A 87 5.46 0.70 17.83
C THR A 87 6.37 1.34 16.80
N TRP A 88 5.91 1.40 15.53
CA TRP A 88 6.54 2.27 14.57
C TRP A 88 6.22 3.72 14.99
N GLU A 89 7.18 4.37 15.62
CA GLU A 89 7.16 5.82 15.82
C GLU A 89 7.50 6.46 14.48
N GLY A 90 6.47 6.62 13.61
CA GLY A 90 6.60 7.24 12.31
C GLY A 90 7.27 8.60 12.41
N SER A 91 8.02 8.93 11.38
CA SER A 91 8.63 10.26 11.25
C SER A 91 7.59 11.32 11.57
N ILE A 92 7.87 12.09 12.63
CA ILE A 92 7.00 13.17 13.12
C ILE A 92 6.69 14.09 11.93
N GLY A 93 5.47 14.01 11.40
CA GLY A 93 4.96 14.95 10.41
C GLY A 93 4.59 14.43 9.01
N ALA A 94 4.71 13.16 8.70
CA ALA A 94 4.24 12.66 7.40
C ALA A 94 2.70 12.62 7.38
N ARG A 95 2.07 13.67 6.81
CA ARG A 95 0.60 13.73 6.59
C ARG A 95 0.17 12.94 5.35
N GLN A 96 1.13 12.41 4.61
CA GLN A 96 0.97 11.74 3.33
C GLN A 96 1.73 10.43 3.31
N GLY A 97 1.19 9.50 2.55
CA GLY A 97 1.84 8.25 2.22
C GLY A 97 1.53 7.84 0.78
N LEU A 98 1.93 6.65 0.41
CA LEU A 98 1.71 6.13 -0.92
C LEU A 98 0.81 4.89 -0.88
N VAL A 99 -0.26 4.89 -1.67
CA VAL A 99 -1.01 3.68 -2.02
C VAL A 99 -0.52 3.20 -3.37
N VAL A 100 -0.08 1.95 -3.44
CA VAL A 100 0.56 1.35 -4.61
C VAL A 100 -0.24 0.13 -5.07
N LEU A 101 -0.86 0.21 -6.24
CA LEU A 101 -1.41 -0.95 -6.92
C LEU A 101 -0.31 -1.57 -7.77
N LEU A 102 0.08 -2.81 -7.47
CA LEU A 102 1.22 -3.49 -8.09
C LEU A 102 0.77 -4.70 -8.91
N GLY A 103 1.05 -4.67 -10.20
CA GLY A 103 0.83 -5.76 -11.13
C GLY A 103 2.14 -6.41 -11.56
N VAL A 104 2.11 -7.73 -11.72
CA VAL A 104 3.24 -8.54 -12.19
C VAL A 104 2.87 -9.15 -13.53
N GLN A 105 3.76 -9.07 -14.50
CA GLN A 105 3.64 -9.68 -15.84
C GLN A 105 4.40 -11.01 -15.88
N ARG A 106 3.96 -11.89 -16.77
CA ARG A 106 4.73 -13.12 -17.07
C ARG A 106 6.14 -12.77 -17.54
N GLY A 107 7.14 -13.37 -16.89
CA GLY A 107 8.55 -13.17 -17.18
C GLY A 107 9.20 -12.00 -16.45
N ASP A 108 8.47 -11.28 -15.60
CA ASP A 108 9.10 -10.35 -14.65
C ASP A 108 10.03 -11.11 -13.69
N GLY A 109 11.03 -10.41 -13.17
CA GLY A 109 12.02 -11.01 -12.28
C GLY A 109 12.70 -9.99 -11.38
N PRO A 110 13.84 -10.33 -10.77
CA PRO A 110 14.51 -9.50 -9.79
C PRO A 110 14.89 -8.09 -10.30
N THR A 111 15.15 -7.94 -11.59
CA THR A 111 15.49 -6.64 -12.20
C THR A 111 14.30 -5.69 -12.16
N GLN A 112 13.10 -6.18 -12.49
CA GLN A 112 11.86 -5.41 -12.42
C GLN A 112 11.51 -5.07 -10.98
N VAL A 113 11.63 -6.03 -10.07
CA VAL A 113 11.45 -5.84 -8.62
C VAL A 113 12.31 -4.69 -8.12
N ALA A 114 13.63 -4.74 -8.32
CA ALA A 114 14.56 -3.71 -7.87
C ALA A 114 14.26 -2.34 -8.49
N THR A 115 13.87 -2.30 -9.77
CA THR A 115 13.55 -1.04 -10.45
C THR A 115 12.27 -0.41 -9.92
N VAL A 116 11.21 -1.21 -9.74
CA VAL A 116 9.92 -0.72 -9.23
C VAL A 116 10.04 -0.29 -7.77
N ALA A 117 10.66 -1.12 -6.92
CA ALA A 117 10.87 -0.78 -5.51
C ALA A 117 11.66 0.52 -5.35
N ARG A 118 12.76 0.69 -6.11
CA ARG A 118 13.52 1.93 -6.11
C ARG A 118 12.66 3.12 -6.55
N LYS A 119 11.87 3.01 -7.61
CA LYS A 119 11.00 4.09 -8.07
C LYS A 119 9.92 4.45 -7.04
N ILE A 120 9.30 3.45 -6.40
CA ILE A 120 8.32 3.70 -5.33
C ILE A 120 8.98 4.48 -4.18
N ALA A 121 10.19 4.10 -3.78
CA ALA A 121 10.90 4.73 -2.67
C ALA A 121 11.40 6.15 -2.98
N GLU A 122 11.86 6.40 -4.22
CA GLU A 122 12.65 7.59 -4.56
C GLU A 122 11.93 8.64 -5.41
N LEU A 123 10.72 8.33 -5.96
CA LEU A 123 9.97 9.35 -6.69
C LEU A 123 9.55 10.50 -5.77
N ARG A 124 9.88 11.73 -6.19
CA ARG A 124 9.57 12.95 -5.44
C ARG A 124 8.16 13.44 -5.73
N ILE A 125 7.19 12.78 -5.10
CA ILE A 125 5.75 13.03 -5.31
C ILE A 125 5.00 13.39 -4.03
N LEU A 126 5.70 13.52 -2.92
CA LEU A 126 5.18 14.09 -1.69
C LEU A 126 5.39 15.60 -1.65
N ASP A 127 4.82 16.26 -0.67
CA ASP A 127 5.03 17.71 -0.47
C ASP A 127 6.51 18.05 -0.33
N ASP A 128 6.85 19.28 -0.71
CA ASP A 128 8.21 19.80 -0.75
C ASP A 128 9.15 18.99 -1.67
N GLU A 129 8.57 18.36 -2.73
CA GLU A 129 9.31 17.52 -3.68
C GLU A 129 10.10 16.40 -2.98
N ARG A 130 9.58 15.86 -1.88
CA ARG A 130 10.20 14.76 -1.14
C ARG A 130 9.75 13.42 -1.69
N SER A 131 10.62 12.43 -1.57
CA SER A 131 10.31 11.02 -1.81
C SER A 131 9.76 10.36 -0.54
N ALA A 132 9.20 9.15 -0.70
CA ALA A 132 8.81 8.36 0.45
C ALA A 132 10.01 8.05 1.36
N LEU A 133 11.18 7.81 0.76
CA LEU A 133 12.42 7.56 1.50
C LEU A 133 12.89 8.79 2.29
N ASP A 134 12.86 9.99 1.66
CA ASP A 134 13.26 11.25 2.33
C ASP A 134 12.31 11.61 3.49
N ALA A 135 11.02 11.30 3.32
CA ALA A 135 9.99 11.65 4.29
C ALA A 135 9.80 10.58 5.38
N GLY A 136 10.32 9.36 5.20
CA GLY A 136 9.92 8.21 6.00
C GLY A 136 8.43 7.90 5.86
N ALA A 137 7.83 8.19 4.70
CA ALA A 137 6.40 8.09 4.50
C ALA A 137 5.95 6.63 4.39
N PRO A 138 4.81 6.25 4.99
CA PRO A 138 4.30 4.89 4.93
C PRO A 138 3.78 4.55 3.53
N ILE A 139 3.80 3.26 3.21
CA ILE A 139 3.37 2.72 1.93
C ILE A 139 2.37 1.58 2.17
N LEU A 140 1.28 1.57 1.40
CA LEU A 140 0.33 0.45 1.34
C LEU A 140 0.43 -0.18 -0.05
N VAL A 141 0.96 -1.41 -0.13
CA VAL A 141 1.13 -2.16 -1.39
C VAL A 141 0.00 -3.16 -1.56
N ILE A 142 -0.66 -3.12 -2.70
CA ILE A 142 -1.83 -3.95 -3.03
C ILE A 142 -1.56 -4.65 -4.37
N SER A 143 -1.61 -5.97 -4.41
CA SER A 143 -1.48 -6.73 -5.65
C SER A 143 -2.68 -6.46 -6.57
N GLN A 144 -2.42 -6.17 -7.86
CA GLN A 144 -3.45 -5.77 -8.82
C GLN A 144 -3.14 -6.31 -10.22
N PHE A 145 -3.49 -7.56 -10.50
CA PHE A 145 -3.28 -8.20 -11.79
C PHE A 145 -4.05 -7.53 -12.93
N THR A 146 -5.16 -6.86 -12.61
CA THR A 146 -6.01 -6.18 -13.59
C THR A 146 -5.35 -4.98 -14.26
N LEU A 147 -4.17 -4.54 -13.81
CA LEU A 147 -3.33 -3.58 -14.52
C LEU A 147 -2.86 -4.10 -15.89
N TYR A 148 -2.98 -5.41 -16.13
CA TYR A 148 -2.69 -6.04 -17.43
C TYR A 148 -3.94 -6.34 -18.25
N GLY A 149 -5.08 -5.70 -17.91
CA GLY A 149 -6.31 -5.82 -18.66
C GLY A 149 -6.17 -5.35 -20.11
N ASP A 150 -6.22 -6.26 -21.07
CA ASP A 150 -6.28 -5.91 -22.50
C ASP A 150 -7.73 -5.66 -22.90
N THR A 151 -8.03 -4.41 -23.21
CA THR A 151 -9.36 -3.92 -23.60
C THR A 151 -9.45 -3.57 -25.09
N ARG A 152 -8.42 -3.88 -25.89
CA ARG A 152 -8.33 -3.51 -27.31
C ARG A 152 -9.37 -4.23 -28.17
N LYS A 153 -9.84 -5.40 -27.74
CA LYS A 153 -10.84 -6.19 -28.48
C LYS A 153 -12.01 -6.59 -27.60
N GLY A 154 -13.21 -6.32 -28.09
CA GLY A 154 -14.44 -6.71 -27.41
C GLY A 154 -14.79 -5.88 -26.17
N ARG A 155 -15.74 -6.38 -25.37
CA ARG A 155 -16.22 -5.73 -24.13
C ARG A 155 -15.77 -6.44 -22.85
N ARG A 156 -15.07 -7.57 -22.97
CA ARG A 156 -14.47 -8.29 -21.84
C ARG A 156 -12.97 -8.08 -21.88
N PRO A 157 -12.36 -7.51 -20.82
CA PRO A 157 -10.91 -7.46 -20.69
C PRO A 157 -10.30 -8.87 -20.68
N SER A 158 -9.10 -9.00 -21.23
CA SER A 158 -8.30 -10.22 -21.15
C SER A 158 -7.10 -9.99 -20.23
N TRP A 159 -6.84 -10.93 -19.35
CA TRP A 159 -5.75 -10.88 -18.36
C TRP A 159 -4.55 -11.77 -18.77
N ALA A 160 -4.45 -12.14 -20.03
CA ALA A 160 -3.45 -13.12 -20.52
C ALA A 160 -1.98 -12.68 -20.29
N HIS A 161 -1.73 -11.40 -20.10
CA HIS A 161 -0.39 -10.85 -19.83
C HIS A 161 -0.02 -10.87 -18.36
N ALA A 162 -0.99 -10.94 -17.44
CA ALA A 162 -0.71 -11.04 -16.02
C ALA A 162 0.01 -12.36 -15.70
N ALA A 163 0.95 -12.32 -14.77
CA ALA A 163 1.56 -13.53 -14.22
C ALA A 163 0.50 -14.34 -13.43
N PRO A 164 0.57 -15.67 -13.43
CA PRO A 164 -0.23 -16.49 -12.53
C PRO A 164 0.17 -16.24 -11.08
N GLY A 165 -0.72 -16.61 -10.14
CA GLY A 165 -0.54 -16.26 -8.72
C GLY A 165 0.75 -16.79 -8.12
N ASP A 166 1.11 -18.01 -8.43
CA ASP A 166 2.34 -18.68 -7.98
C ASP A 166 3.63 -18.02 -8.45
N GLU A 167 3.61 -17.34 -9.61
CA GLU A 167 4.73 -16.53 -10.10
C GLU A 167 4.67 -15.09 -9.53
N ALA A 168 3.47 -14.54 -9.37
CA ALA A 168 3.28 -13.13 -9.01
C ALA A 168 3.51 -12.86 -7.53
N GLU A 169 3.00 -13.71 -6.63
CA GLU A 169 3.06 -13.51 -5.17
C GLU A 169 4.50 -13.35 -4.67
N PRO A 170 5.46 -14.23 -5.02
CA PRO A 170 6.85 -14.06 -4.57
C PRO A 170 7.51 -12.76 -5.07
N LEU A 171 7.10 -12.24 -6.23
CA LEU A 171 7.65 -10.99 -6.77
C LEU A 171 7.03 -9.77 -6.10
N VAL A 172 5.73 -9.82 -5.74
CA VAL A 172 5.10 -8.79 -4.91
C VAL A 172 5.77 -8.73 -3.54
N ASP A 173 5.99 -9.88 -2.90
CA ASP A 173 6.66 -9.99 -1.62
C ASP A 173 8.10 -9.47 -1.68
N ALA A 174 8.81 -9.74 -2.79
CA ALA A 174 10.16 -9.23 -3.00
C ALA A 174 10.20 -7.69 -3.11
N VAL A 175 9.20 -7.05 -3.76
CA VAL A 175 9.08 -5.58 -3.78
C VAL A 175 8.85 -5.05 -2.36
N VAL A 176 7.95 -5.67 -1.60
CA VAL A 176 7.67 -5.28 -0.20
C VAL A 176 8.91 -5.43 0.67
N ALA A 177 9.65 -6.54 0.52
CA ALA A 177 10.88 -6.79 1.26
C ALA A 177 11.98 -5.78 0.93
N ASP A 178 12.15 -5.41 -0.35
CA ASP A 178 13.11 -4.37 -0.78
C ASP A 178 12.75 -3.01 -0.14
N LEU A 179 11.48 -2.60 -0.18
CA LEU A 179 11.02 -1.35 0.43
C LEU A 179 11.25 -1.33 1.95
N ARG A 180 10.92 -2.43 2.65
CA ARG A 180 11.20 -2.59 4.09
C ARG A 180 12.69 -2.58 4.38
N GLY A 181 13.51 -3.21 3.54
CA GLY A 181 14.97 -3.20 3.61
C GLY A 181 15.59 -1.81 3.49
N ARG A 182 14.87 -0.85 2.86
CA ARG A 182 15.25 0.57 2.80
C ARG A 182 14.81 1.36 4.03
N GLY A 183 14.19 0.72 5.02
CA GLY A 183 13.71 1.36 6.25
C GLY A 183 12.32 1.98 6.14
N LEU A 184 11.55 1.70 5.08
CA LEU A 184 10.20 2.18 4.92
C LEU A 184 9.19 1.29 5.66
N HIS A 185 8.17 1.91 6.25
CA HIS A 185 7.02 1.19 6.78
C HIS A 185 6.10 0.78 5.64
N VAL A 186 5.88 -0.51 5.47
CA VAL A 186 5.07 -1.06 4.37
C VAL A 186 4.02 -2.01 4.89
N GLU A 187 2.76 -1.64 4.71
CA GLU A 187 1.60 -2.50 4.89
C GLU A 187 1.17 -3.10 3.54
N THR A 188 0.43 -4.19 3.59
CA THR A 188 -0.02 -4.89 2.38
C THR A 188 -1.50 -5.24 2.46
N GLY A 189 -2.13 -5.43 1.30
CA GLY A 189 -3.36 -6.20 1.20
C GLY A 189 -3.09 -7.70 1.35
N GLN A 190 -4.14 -8.51 1.16
CA GLN A 190 -4.05 -9.96 1.16
C GLN A 190 -4.01 -10.48 -0.30
N PHE A 191 -2.92 -11.15 -0.67
CA PHE A 191 -2.77 -11.67 -2.02
C PHE A 191 -3.87 -12.69 -2.37
N GLY A 192 -4.41 -12.57 -3.59
CA GLY A 192 -5.45 -13.48 -4.10
C GLY A 192 -6.85 -13.31 -3.51
N ALA A 193 -7.03 -12.44 -2.50
CA ALA A 193 -8.34 -12.17 -1.92
C ALA A 193 -9.16 -11.15 -2.74
N MET A 194 -10.46 -11.15 -2.51
CA MET A 194 -11.36 -10.10 -2.99
C MET A 194 -11.26 -8.91 -2.02
N MET A 195 -10.52 -7.89 -2.42
CA MET A 195 -10.20 -6.74 -1.58
C MET A 195 -11.09 -5.55 -1.89
N GLU A 196 -11.63 -4.93 -0.84
CA GLU A 196 -12.21 -3.59 -0.89
C GLU A 196 -11.12 -2.58 -0.53
N VAL A 197 -10.80 -1.68 -1.45
CA VAL A 197 -9.76 -0.67 -1.27
C VAL A 197 -10.41 0.70 -1.17
N SER A 198 -10.22 1.38 -0.04
CA SER A 198 -10.60 2.76 0.15
C SER A 198 -9.37 3.64 0.32
N LEU A 199 -9.37 4.82 -0.28
CA LEU A 199 -8.30 5.79 -0.13
C LEU A 199 -8.79 7.21 -0.37
N VAL A 200 -8.11 8.19 0.23
CA VAL A 200 -8.24 9.60 -0.14
C VAL A 200 -6.99 10.00 -0.90
N ASN A 201 -7.13 10.14 -2.23
CA ASN A 201 -6.02 10.60 -3.06
C ASN A 201 -5.75 12.08 -2.81
N ASP A 202 -4.51 12.38 -2.44
CA ASP A 202 -4.04 13.77 -2.34
C ASP A 202 -3.46 14.17 -3.70
N GLY A 203 -4.34 14.76 -4.51
CA GLY A 203 -4.02 15.09 -5.90
C GLY A 203 -2.95 16.17 -6.07
N PRO A 204 -2.45 16.33 -7.28
CA PRO A 204 -2.82 15.59 -8.50
C PRO A 204 -2.04 14.30 -8.73
N PHE A 205 -1.25 13.82 -7.75
CA PHE A 205 -0.30 12.75 -7.96
C PHE A 205 -0.96 11.36 -8.02
N THR A 206 -1.11 10.89 -9.26
CA THR A 206 -1.33 9.49 -9.64
C THR A 206 -0.34 9.18 -10.75
N VAL A 207 0.62 8.30 -10.48
CA VAL A 207 1.75 8.03 -11.38
C VAL A 207 1.75 6.56 -11.78
N LEU A 208 1.90 6.29 -13.08
CA LEU A 208 2.15 4.95 -13.59
C LEU A 208 3.66 4.73 -13.73
N VAL A 209 4.15 3.69 -13.10
CA VAL A 209 5.53 3.19 -13.22
C VAL A 209 5.51 1.88 -13.98
N GLU A 210 6.38 1.77 -14.98
CA GLU A 210 6.65 0.54 -15.73
C GLU A 210 8.15 0.25 -15.69
N ALA A 211 8.53 -1.00 -15.43
CA ALA A 211 9.93 -1.41 -15.29
C ALA A 211 10.20 -2.78 -15.93
#